data_d8f5234012ef1500a000bdb0a16c3f2a
#
_entry.id   d8f5234012ef1500a000bdb0a16c3f2a
#
_cell.length_a   1.000
_cell.length_b   1.000
_cell.length_c   1.000
_cell.angle_alpha   90.00
_cell.angle_beta   90.00
_cell.angle_gamma   90.00
#
_symmetry.space_group_name_H-M   'P 1'
#
loop_
_entity.id
_entity.type
_entity.pdbx_description
1 polymer ?
#
loop_
_entity_poly.entity_id
_entity_poly.type
_entity_poly.pdbx_seq_one_letter_code
_entity_poly.pdbx_strand_id
1 'polypeptide(L)'
;MLDDRFRIRLRRRLGLPIKAPPGWSGGPPDFVGVGAQRSGTSWWFRQVTSHPDVVAPWGKERHYFEAFWQRELTDADAHRYRQLFPRPPGALTGEWTPRYMYDPWTPRLLASCAPEARIMVILRDPWERFLSGMAHESRVLRRELRWSSGQYLRLMIRSDALQRSLYAEQLRRIMSCFDRDRVLVLQYERCVREPEAEIERTFRFLGLDVPASSPIERRAGAGGRRDHRLPVAVADEMRAALAADVEELVQVVPGIDPDLWPSCR
;
A
#
# COMPACT_ATOMS: atom_id res chain seq x y z
N MET A 1 -25.07 -18.98 13.29
CA MET A 1 -23.61 -19.17 13.28
C MET A 1 -22.99 -17.84 12.84
N LEU A 2 -22.18 -17.19 13.70
CA LEU A 2 -21.54 -15.93 13.34
C LEU A 2 -20.53 -16.23 12.20
N ASP A 3 -20.61 -15.45 11.10
CA ASP A 3 -19.72 -15.54 9.96
C ASP A 3 -18.25 -15.53 10.43
N ASP A 4 -17.44 -16.44 9.92
CA ASP A 4 -16.03 -16.55 10.29
C ASP A 4 -15.27 -15.22 10.04
N ARG A 5 -15.70 -14.44 9.06
CA ARG A 5 -15.19 -13.09 8.81
C ARG A 5 -15.46 -12.12 9.97
N PHE A 6 -16.61 -12.24 10.62
CA PHE A 6 -16.94 -11.44 11.80
C PHE A 6 -16.10 -11.87 13.02
N ARG A 7 -15.93 -13.17 13.23
CA ARG A 7 -15.08 -13.74 14.30
C ARG A 7 -13.63 -13.30 14.14
N ILE A 8 -13.12 -13.31 12.91
CA ILE A 8 -11.75 -12.86 12.58
C ILE A 8 -11.60 -11.36 12.87
N ARG A 9 -12.55 -10.52 12.44
CA ARG A 9 -12.53 -9.08 12.72
C ARG A 9 -12.58 -8.77 14.21
N LEU A 10 -13.41 -9.49 14.96
CA LEU A 10 -13.54 -9.30 16.41
C LEU A 10 -12.26 -9.72 17.14
N ARG A 11 -11.70 -10.89 16.82
CA ARG A 11 -10.43 -11.36 17.39
C ARG A 11 -9.27 -10.42 17.09
N ARG A 12 -9.21 -9.91 15.85
CA ARG A 12 -8.23 -8.90 15.43
C ARG A 12 -8.33 -7.63 16.27
N ARG A 13 -9.57 -7.14 16.50
CA ARG A 13 -9.84 -5.95 17.32
C ARG A 13 -9.50 -6.14 18.80
N LEU A 14 -9.57 -7.36 19.28
CA LEU A 14 -9.27 -7.76 20.67
C LEU A 14 -7.82 -8.22 20.85
N GLY A 15 -6.97 -8.18 19.80
CA GLY A 15 -5.59 -8.66 19.87
C GLY A 15 -5.44 -10.16 20.18
N LEU A 16 -6.51 -10.94 19.99
CA LEU A 16 -6.51 -12.36 20.31
C LEU A 16 -5.79 -13.18 19.22
N PRO A 17 -4.97 -14.17 19.59
CA PRO A 17 -4.30 -15.03 18.63
C PRO A 17 -5.32 -15.77 17.77
N ILE A 18 -5.10 -15.81 16.48
CA ILE A 18 -5.92 -16.55 15.53
C ILE A 18 -5.26 -17.91 15.36
N LYS A 19 -5.96 -18.95 15.76
CA LYS A 19 -5.46 -20.32 15.66
C LYS A 19 -5.35 -20.73 14.19
N ALA A 20 -4.17 -21.13 13.76
CA ALA A 20 -3.97 -21.65 12.41
C ALA A 20 -4.80 -22.94 12.20
N PRO A 21 -5.33 -23.16 10.96
CA PRO A 21 -5.92 -24.44 10.62
C PRO A 21 -4.98 -25.60 10.82
N PRO A 22 -5.46 -26.84 11.04
CA PRO A 22 -4.62 -28.00 11.12
C PRO A 22 -3.72 -28.17 9.86
N GLY A 23 -2.46 -28.48 10.03
CA GLY A 23 -1.50 -28.64 8.94
C GLY A 23 -0.90 -27.32 8.40
N TRP A 24 -1.30 -26.17 8.93
CA TRP A 24 -0.71 -24.89 8.57
C TRP A 24 0.37 -24.48 9.58
N SER A 25 1.46 -23.93 9.09
CA SER A 25 2.55 -23.39 9.91
C SER A 25 2.56 -21.87 9.89
N GLY A 26 2.87 -21.25 11.04
CA GLY A 26 3.15 -19.82 11.15
C GLY A 26 4.57 -19.50 10.68
N GLY A 27 4.80 -18.26 10.24
CA GLY A 27 6.11 -17.77 9.81
C GLY A 27 6.04 -16.30 9.40
N PRO A 28 7.16 -15.68 8.98
CA PRO A 28 7.13 -14.34 8.43
C PRO A 28 6.30 -14.32 7.14
N PRO A 29 5.76 -13.15 6.74
CA PRO A 29 5.10 -13.01 5.45
C PRO A 29 6.09 -13.21 4.31
N ASP A 30 5.67 -13.82 3.21
CA ASP A 30 6.47 -13.98 2.00
C ASP A 30 6.48 -12.69 1.18
N PHE A 31 5.40 -11.89 1.29
CA PHE A 31 5.32 -10.56 0.67
C PHE A 31 4.59 -9.56 1.56
N VAL A 32 4.97 -8.28 1.43
CA VAL A 32 4.30 -7.16 2.10
C VAL A 32 4.11 -6.01 1.13
N GLY A 33 2.86 -5.64 0.91
CA GLY A 33 2.54 -4.39 0.23
C GLY A 33 2.56 -3.22 1.22
N VAL A 34 3.44 -2.26 1.00
CA VAL A 34 3.69 -1.17 1.95
C VAL A 34 3.05 0.17 1.55
N GLY A 35 2.63 0.32 0.29
CA GLY A 35 2.11 1.60 -0.24
C GLY A 35 1.51 1.50 -1.63
N ALA A 36 1.05 2.64 -2.15
CA ALA A 36 0.71 3.85 -1.44
C ALA A 36 -0.80 3.89 -1.16
N GLN A 37 -1.19 4.55 -0.10
CA GLN A 37 -2.61 4.71 0.20
C GLN A 37 -3.33 5.44 -0.94
N ARG A 38 -4.53 4.97 -1.35
CA ARG A 38 -5.36 5.53 -2.45
C ARG A 38 -4.83 5.29 -3.87
N SER A 39 -3.89 4.38 -4.03
CA SER A 39 -3.29 3.98 -5.32
C SER A 39 -3.81 2.64 -5.86
N GLY A 40 -4.97 2.16 -5.42
CA GLY A 40 -5.54 0.90 -5.94
C GLY A 40 -5.06 -0.37 -5.22
N THR A 41 -4.38 -0.26 -4.09
CA THR A 41 -3.78 -1.37 -3.34
C THR A 41 -4.75 -2.49 -2.97
N SER A 42 -6.04 -2.20 -2.70
CA SER A 42 -7.03 -3.25 -2.41
C SER A 42 -7.42 -4.05 -3.65
N TRP A 43 -7.45 -3.41 -4.81
CA TRP A 43 -7.68 -4.08 -6.09
C TRP A 43 -6.50 -4.99 -6.42
N TRP A 44 -5.27 -4.48 -6.35
CA TRP A 44 -4.09 -5.27 -6.67
C TRP A 44 -3.86 -6.43 -5.68
N PHE A 45 -4.12 -6.21 -4.39
CA PHE A 45 -4.07 -7.29 -3.41
C PHE A 45 -5.05 -8.43 -3.73
N ARG A 46 -6.27 -8.11 -4.22
CA ARG A 46 -7.20 -9.16 -4.68
C ARG A 46 -6.66 -9.92 -5.89
N GLN A 47 -6.02 -9.22 -6.84
CA GLN A 47 -5.38 -9.86 -7.99
C GLN A 47 -4.28 -10.84 -7.54
N VAL A 48 -3.41 -10.41 -6.63
CA VAL A 48 -2.34 -11.27 -6.07
C VAL A 48 -2.94 -12.47 -5.34
N THR A 49 -3.95 -12.25 -4.51
CA THR A 49 -4.58 -13.32 -3.71
C THR A 49 -5.59 -14.17 -4.47
N SER A 50 -5.81 -13.92 -5.75
CA SER A 50 -6.56 -14.82 -6.64
C SER A 50 -5.71 -15.97 -7.17
N HIS A 51 -4.38 -15.90 -7.02
CA HIS A 51 -3.49 -17.00 -7.39
C HIS A 51 -3.72 -18.22 -6.48
N PRO A 52 -3.81 -19.45 -7.03
CA PRO A 52 -4.11 -20.65 -6.24
C PRO A 52 -3.10 -20.92 -5.12
N ASP A 53 -1.82 -20.61 -5.34
CA ASP A 53 -0.75 -20.80 -4.36
C ASP A 53 -0.56 -19.60 -3.40
N VAL A 54 -1.48 -18.65 -3.39
CA VAL A 54 -1.45 -17.51 -2.46
C VAL A 54 -2.63 -17.58 -1.49
N VAL A 55 -2.34 -17.56 -0.21
CA VAL A 55 -3.38 -17.51 0.83
C VAL A 55 -3.29 -16.20 1.61
N ALA A 56 -4.45 -15.63 1.92
CA ALA A 56 -4.55 -14.45 2.76
C ALA A 56 -5.63 -14.64 3.83
N PRO A 57 -5.43 -15.58 4.76
CA PRO A 57 -6.48 -16.05 5.66
C PRO A 57 -7.06 -14.94 6.54
N TRP A 58 -6.26 -13.92 6.79
CA TRP A 58 -6.65 -12.81 7.67
C TRP A 58 -6.92 -11.50 6.92
N GLY A 59 -6.92 -11.55 5.60
CA GLY A 59 -7.17 -10.40 4.73
C GLY A 59 -6.04 -9.37 4.71
N LYS A 60 -6.35 -8.21 4.18
CA LYS A 60 -5.47 -7.05 4.01
C LYS A 60 -5.38 -6.20 5.29
N GLU A 61 -4.29 -5.43 5.42
CA GLU A 61 -4.02 -4.35 6.40
C GLU A 61 -3.94 -4.81 7.86
N ARG A 62 -2.72 -5.17 8.28
CA ARG A 62 -2.43 -5.56 9.67
C ARG A 62 -2.30 -4.36 10.59
N HIS A 63 -1.79 -3.24 10.09
CA HIS A 63 -1.51 -2.06 10.91
C HIS A 63 -0.62 -2.37 12.11
N TYR A 64 0.26 -3.37 11.99
CA TYR A 64 1.02 -3.90 13.12
C TYR A 64 2.02 -2.90 13.66
N PHE A 65 2.75 -2.21 12.77
CA PHE A 65 3.86 -1.35 13.16
C PHE A 65 3.44 0.07 13.57
N GLU A 66 2.18 0.45 13.44
CA GLU A 66 1.71 1.83 13.71
C GLU A 66 1.95 2.29 15.15
N ALA A 67 1.86 1.40 16.13
CA ALA A 67 2.06 1.75 17.54
C ALA A 67 3.53 1.87 17.97
N PHE A 68 4.48 1.47 17.13
CA PHE A 68 5.90 1.41 17.51
C PHE A 68 6.65 2.74 17.35
N TRP A 69 5.98 3.82 17.02
CA TRP A 69 6.54 5.16 17.15
C TRP A 69 6.75 5.59 18.61
N GLN A 70 6.06 4.93 19.55
CA GLN A 70 6.10 5.25 20.99
C GLN A 70 7.01 4.33 21.82
N ARG A 71 7.43 3.22 21.25
CA ARG A 71 8.23 2.22 21.94
C ARG A 71 9.07 1.39 20.98
N GLU A 72 10.11 0.80 21.48
CA GLU A 72 10.93 -0.14 20.72
C GLU A 72 10.19 -1.45 20.44
N LEU A 73 10.55 -2.08 19.31
CA LEU A 73 10.11 -3.41 18.95
C LEU A 73 10.94 -4.44 19.68
N THR A 74 10.30 -5.35 20.40
CA THR A 74 10.96 -6.46 21.09
C THR A 74 10.95 -7.75 20.25
N ASP A 75 11.78 -8.74 20.62
CA ASP A 75 11.75 -10.06 19.98
C ASP A 75 10.39 -10.74 20.10
N ALA A 76 9.69 -10.53 21.20
CA ALA A 76 8.33 -11.03 21.40
C ALA A 76 7.33 -10.37 20.42
N ASP A 77 7.54 -9.09 20.10
CA ASP A 77 6.72 -8.40 19.07
C ASP A 77 7.05 -8.95 17.68
N ALA A 78 8.33 -9.10 17.34
CA ALA A 78 8.74 -9.68 16.07
C ALA A 78 8.18 -11.10 15.90
N HIS A 79 8.26 -11.92 16.96
CA HIS A 79 7.65 -13.25 16.96
C HIS A 79 6.12 -13.17 16.73
N ARG A 80 5.42 -12.31 17.45
CA ARG A 80 3.96 -12.12 17.25
C ARG A 80 3.60 -11.70 15.82
N TYR A 81 4.36 -10.81 15.22
CA TYR A 81 4.15 -10.42 13.82
C TYR A 81 4.24 -11.63 12.90
N ARG A 82 5.30 -12.43 13.02
CA ARG A 82 5.51 -13.64 12.21
C ARG A 82 4.36 -14.65 12.34
N GLN A 83 3.75 -14.77 13.51
CA GLN A 83 2.61 -15.68 13.73
C GLN A 83 1.30 -15.20 13.07
N LEU A 84 1.26 -14.01 12.49
CA LEU A 84 0.08 -13.52 11.79
C LEU A 84 -0.06 -14.08 10.36
N PHE A 85 0.88 -14.91 9.90
CA PHE A 85 0.94 -15.38 8.51
C PHE A 85 0.99 -16.91 8.41
N PRO A 86 -0.04 -17.62 8.96
CA PRO A 86 -0.12 -19.06 8.80
C PRO A 86 -0.47 -19.41 7.36
N ARG A 87 0.14 -20.48 6.85
CA ARG A 87 -0.08 -21.00 5.50
C ARG A 87 0.15 -22.52 5.41
N PRO A 88 -0.48 -23.20 4.45
CA PRO A 88 -0.15 -24.58 4.15
C PRO A 88 1.23 -24.67 3.49
N PRO A 89 1.88 -25.84 3.51
CA PRO A 89 3.13 -26.06 2.80
C PRO A 89 3.03 -25.71 1.32
N GLY A 90 4.03 -25.00 0.78
CA GLY A 90 4.11 -24.61 -0.62
C GLY A 90 3.33 -23.34 -0.99
N ALA A 91 2.42 -22.85 -0.13
CA ALA A 91 1.70 -21.60 -0.41
C ALA A 91 2.45 -20.37 0.11
N LEU A 92 2.28 -19.24 -0.58
CA LEU A 92 2.70 -17.93 -0.13
C LEU A 92 1.61 -17.22 0.67
N THR A 93 2.02 -16.38 1.61
CA THR A 93 1.11 -15.52 2.36
C THR A 93 1.72 -14.15 2.61
N GLY A 94 0.85 -13.14 2.77
CA GLY A 94 1.31 -11.80 3.02
C GLY A 94 0.18 -10.84 3.39
N GLU A 95 0.54 -9.57 3.43
CA GLU A 95 -0.39 -8.48 3.71
C GLU A 95 -0.17 -7.28 2.78
N TRP A 96 -1.05 -6.29 2.89
CA TRP A 96 -0.85 -4.98 2.28
C TRP A 96 -1.38 -3.89 3.20
N THR A 97 -0.49 -3.21 3.93
CA THR A 97 -0.83 -2.06 4.78
C THR A 97 -0.23 -0.79 4.16
N PRO A 98 -1.01 0.02 3.43
CA PRO A 98 -0.48 1.14 2.65
C PRO A 98 0.17 2.25 3.48
N ARG A 99 -0.04 2.25 4.78
CA ARG A 99 0.56 3.20 5.71
C ARG A 99 2.04 2.92 5.98
N TYR A 100 2.49 1.69 5.82
CA TYR A 100 3.87 1.29 6.13
C TYR A 100 4.93 2.05 5.34
N MET A 101 4.63 2.45 4.10
CA MET A 101 5.51 3.28 3.30
C MET A 101 5.68 4.68 3.89
N TYR A 102 4.61 5.25 4.45
CA TYR A 102 4.59 6.61 4.96
C TYR A 102 5.27 6.73 6.33
N ASP A 103 5.01 5.81 7.26
CA ASP A 103 5.54 5.86 8.63
C ASP A 103 7.06 5.59 8.62
N PRO A 104 7.93 6.56 8.99
CA PRO A 104 9.38 6.48 8.77
C PRO A 104 10.07 5.38 9.57
N TRP A 105 9.49 4.91 10.66
CA TRP A 105 10.02 3.81 11.48
C TRP A 105 9.69 2.43 10.91
N THR A 106 8.64 2.31 10.11
CA THR A 106 8.10 1.01 9.67
C THR A 106 9.06 0.21 8.78
N PRO A 107 9.74 0.77 7.76
CA PRO A 107 10.59 -0.05 6.89
C PRO A 107 11.67 -0.83 7.65
N ARG A 108 12.33 -0.18 8.60
CA ARG A 108 13.36 -0.83 9.45
C ARG A 108 12.78 -1.91 10.36
N LEU A 109 11.62 -1.66 10.98
CA LEU A 109 10.96 -2.64 11.83
C LEU A 109 10.47 -3.85 11.02
N LEU A 110 9.93 -3.60 9.83
CA LEU A 110 9.50 -4.65 8.92
C LEU A 110 10.69 -5.52 8.48
N ALA A 111 11.81 -4.91 8.10
CA ALA A 111 13.03 -5.63 7.73
C ALA A 111 13.55 -6.51 8.88
N SER A 112 13.49 -6.04 10.13
CA SER A 112 13.90 -6.87 11.29
C SER A 112 12.93 -8.05 11.55
N CYS A 113 11.66 -7.90 11.22
CA CYS A 113 10.66 -8.96 11.42
C CYS A 113 10.60 -9.96 10.25
N ALA A 114 10.83 -9.51 9.03
CA ALA A 114 10.67 -10.27 7.80
C ALA A 114 11.70 -9.84 6.74
N PRO A 115 13.01 -10.10 6.96
CA PRO A 115 14.08 -9.62 6.07
C PRO A 115 13.98 -10.20 4.66
N GLU A 116 13.43 -11.41 4.52
CA GLU A 116 13.29 -12.11 3.26
C GLU A 116 11.99 -11.76 2.49
N ALA A 117 11.11 -10.94 3.09
CA ALA A 117 9.84 -10.60 2.45
C ALA A 117 10.05 -9.80 1.15
N ARG A 118 9.28 -10.13 0.12
CA ARG A 118 9.19 -9.34 -1.10
C ARG A 118 8.28 -8.13 -0.85
N ILE A 119 8.79 -6.94 -1.09
CA ILE A 119 8.10 -5.68 -0.83
C ILE A 119 7.42 -5.19 -2.10
N MET A 120 6.15 -4.85 -2.00
CA MET A 120 5.39 -4.33 -3.14
C MET A 120 4.87 -2.92 -2.85
N VAL A 121 5.00 -2.07 -3.83
CA VAL A 121 4.47 -0.70 -3.82
C VAL A 121 3.71 -0.47 -5.11
N ILE A 122 2.51 0.09 -5.01
CA ILE A 122 1.80 0.61 -6.18
C ILE A 122 1.61 2.12 -6.01
N LEU A 123 2.22 2.89 -6.88
CA LEU A 123 2.15 4.35 -6.93
C LEU A 123 1.05 4.77 -7.90
N ARG A 124 0.56 5.96 -7.74
CA ARG A 124 -0.41 6.61 -8.61
C ARG A 124 0.08 8.02 -8.90
N ASP A 125 -0.40 8.66 -9.98
CA ASP A 125 -0.21 10.10 -10.19
C ASP A 125 -0.35 10.83 -8.85
N PRO A 126 0.71 11.52 -8.36
CA PRO A 126 0.75 12.07 -7.01
C PRO A 126 -0.37 13.06 -6.71
N TRP A 127 -0.76 13.88 -7.69
CA TRP A 127 -1.87 14.81 -7.56
C TRP A 127 -3.22 14.09 -7.47
N GLU A 128 -3.45 13.11 -8.34
CA GLU A 128 -4.66 12.30 -8.31
C GLU A 128 -4.77 11.47 -7.02
N ARG A 129 -3.64 10.98 -6.51
CA ARG A 129 -3.57 10.34 -5.20
C ARG A 129 -3.94 11.32 -4.09
N PHE A 130 -3.36 12.53 -4.12
CA PHE A 130 -3.68 13.59 -3.16
C PHE A 130 -5.17 13.91 -3.14
N LEU A 131 -5.78 14.20 -4.29
CA LEU A 131 -7.22 14.47 -4.39
C LEU A 131 -8.08 13.30 -3.88
N SER A 132 -7.69 12.07 -4.18
CA SER A 132 -8.37 10.87 -3.68
C SER A 132 -8.24 10.71 -2.16
N GLY A 133 -7.10 11.09 -1.59
CA GLY A 133 -6.84 11.14 -0.15
C GLY A 133 -7.75 12.14 0.55
N MET A 134 -7.78 13.36 0.06
CA MET A 134 -8.64 14.43 0.59
C MET A 134 -10.12 14.07 0.55
N ALA A 135 -10.59 13.47 -0.55
CA ALA A 135 -11.97 13.01 -0.66
C ALA A 135 -12.29 11.85 0.30
N HIS A 136 -11.30 11.03 0.65
CA HIS A 136 -11.45 9.96 1.64
C HIS A 136 -11.57 10.53 3.06
N GLU A 137 -10.66 11.40 3.46
CA GLU A 137 -10.67 12.05 4.77
C GLU A 137 -11.96 12.84 5.01
N SER A 138 -12.43 13.57 3.99
CA SER A 138 -13.70 14.29 4.05
C SER A 138 -14.89 13.37 4.36
N ARG A 139 -14.90 12.16 3.79
CA ARG A 139 -15.96 11.16 4.05
C ARG A 139 -15.85 10.52 5.44
N VAL A 140 -14.64 10.19 5.87
CA VAL A 140 -14.39 9.59 7.19
C VAL A 140 -14.82 10.54 8.31
N LEU A 141 -14.59 11.84 8.14
CA LEU A 141 -14.99 12.86 9.11
C LEU A 141 -16.49 13.19 9.06
N ARG A 142 -17.29 12.53 8.20
CA ARG A 142 -18.75 12.76 8.00
C ARG A 142 -19.09 14.24 7.82
N ARG A 143 -18.18 15.04 7.29
CA ARG A 143 -18.39 16.44 7.00
C ARG A 143 -18.68 16.60 5.53
N GLU A 144 -19.90 17.00 5.21
CA GLU A 144 -20.30 17.25 3.83
C GLU A 144 -19.48 18.37 3.19
N LEU A 145 -19.32 18.26 1.88
CA LEU A 145 -18.43 18.95 0.97
C LEU A 145 -18.70 20.46 0.75
N ARG A 146 -19.37 21.13 1.68
CA ARG A 146 -19.56 22.59 1.69
C ARG A 146 -18.51 23.32 2.50
N TRP A 147 -17.25 22.88 2.40
CA TRP A 147 -16.18 23.55 3.11
C TRP A 147 -15.69 24.77 2.35
N SER A 148 -15.46 25.86 3.10
CA SER A 148 -14.67 26.97 2.58
C SER A 148 -13.25 26.51 2.24
N SER A 149 -12.56 27.21 1.35
CA SER A 149 -11.17 26.91 0.99
C SER A 149 -10.25 26.82 2.20
N GLY A 150 -10.48 27.64 3.24
CA GLY A 150 -9.70 27.61 4.48
C GLY A 150 -9.96 26.37 5.35
N GLN A 151 -11.17 25.80 5.32
CA GLN A 151 -11.47 24.55 6.01
C GLN A 151 -10.83 23.36 5.30
N TYR A 152 -10.84 23.39 3.97
CA TYR A 152 -10.21 22.36 3.16
C TYR A 152 -8.68 22.36 3.32
N LEU A 153 -8.07 23.53 3.34
CA LEU A 153 -6.63 23.67 3.61
C LEU A 153 -6.25 23.15 5.00
N ARG A 154 -7.05 23.42 6.03
CA ARG A 154 -6.83 22.86 7.38
C ARG A 154 -6.95 21.34 7.40
N LEU A 155 -7.89 20.77 6.66
CA LEU A 155 -7.96 19.31 6.53
C LEU A 155 -6.72 18.75 5.84
N MET A 156 -6.26 19.38 4.78
CA MET A 156 -5.07 18.98 4.04
C MET A 156 -3.84 18.91 4.96
N ILE A 157 -3.61 19.96 5.77
CA ILE A 157 -2.50 20.02 6.71
C ILE A 157 -2.60 18.90 7.77
N ARG A 158 -3.81 18.61 8.25
CA ARG A 158 -4.04 17.60 9.30
C ARG A 158 -4.01 16.16 8.81
N SER A 159 -4.28 15.92 7.53
CA SER A 159 -4.44 14.56 6.98
C SER A 159 -3.17 13.98 6.41
N ASP A 160 -2.04 14.69 6.44
CA ASP A 160 -0.78 14.32 5.78
C ASP A 160 -0.95 13.98 4.28
N ALA A 161 -2.02 14.46 3.67
CA ALA A 161 -2.40 14.03 2.33
C ALA A 161 -1.35 14.41 1.28
N LEU A 162 -0.70 15.57 1.42
CA LEU A 162 0.39 15.97 0.54
C LEU A 162 1.63 15.11 0.78
N GLN A 163 2.04 14.98 2.03
CA GLN A 163 3.25 14.24 2.42
C GLN A 163 3.20 12.78 1.96
N ARG A 164 2.03 12.16 1.99
CA ARG A 164 1.81 10.80 1.47
C ARG A 164 1.88 10.71 -0.06
N SER A 165 1.90 11.84 -0.76
CA SER A 165 2.08 11.90 -2.21
C SER A 165 3.52 12.21 -2.64
N LEU A 166 4.39 12.56 -1.72
CA LEU A 166 5.83 12.72 -1.93
C LEU A 166 6.49 11.35 -1.76
N TYR A 167 6.83 10.70 -2.86
CA TYR A 167 7.21 9.29 -2.86
C TYR A 167 8.71 9.04 -2.75
N ALA A 168 9.54 9.98 -3.22
CA ALA A 168 10.97 9.77 -3.38
C ALA A 168 11.65 9.36 -2.07
N GLU A 169 11.48 10.16 -1.01
CA GLU A 169 12.07 9.88 0.30
C GLU A 169 11.48 8.62 0.96
N GLN A 170 10.19 8.37 0.78
CA GLN A 170 9.54 7.16 1.30
C GLN A 170 10.15 5.90 0.66
N LEU A 171 10.41 5.91 -0.64
CA LEU A 171 11.05 4.80 -1.34
C LEU A 171 12.54 4.67 -1.04
N ARG A 172 13.27 5.78 -0.85
CA ARG A 172 14.67 5.69 -0.36
C ARG A 172 14.75 4.93 0.96
N ARG A 173 13.86 5.21 1.91
CA ARG A 173 13.81 4.51 3.20
C ARG A 173 13.49 3.02 3.05
N ILE A 174 12.61 2.64 2.15
CA ILE A 174 12.34 1.23 1.86
C ILE A 174 13.59 0.58 1.27
N MET A 175 14.20 1.20 0.26
CA MET A 175 15.37 0.67 -0.45
C MET A 175 16.65 0.68 0.41
N SER A 176 16.70 1.45 1.50
CA SER A 176 17.79 1.34 2.48
C SER A 176 17.65 0.16 3.44
N CYS A 177 16.47 -0.47 3.48
CA CYS A 177 16.17 -1.58 4.38
C CYS A 177 16.01 -2.93 3.68
N PHE A 178 15.79 -2.94 2.36
CA PHE A 178 15.58 -4.13 1.55
C PHE A 178 16.40 -4.06 0.27
N ASP A 179 16.93 -5.20 -0.15
CA ASP A 179 17.65 -5.31 -1.41
C ASP A 179 16.72 -4.95 -2.58
N ARG A 180 17.31 -4.37 -3.64
CA ARG A 180 16.54 -3.84 -4.76
C ARG A 180 15.72 -4.90 -5.50
N ASP A 181 16.23 -6.11 -5.62
CA ASP A 181 15.57 -7.26 -6.23
C ASP A 181 14.38 -7.77 -5.41
N ARG A 182 14.29 -7.35 -4.13
CA ARG A 182 13.16 -7.63 -3.24
C ARG A 182 12.09 -6.54 -3.23
N VAL A 183 12.24 -5.48 -4.03
CA VAL A 183 11.28 -4.36 -4.08
C VAL A 183 10.68 -4.22 -5.47
N LEU A 184 9.38 -4.47 -5.60
CA LEU A 184 8.61 -4.23 -6.81
C LEU A 184 7.83 -2.92 -6.69
N VAL A 185 8.13 -1.98 -7.57
CA VAL A 185 7.35 -0.74 -7.72
C VAL A 185 6.49 -0.81 -8.98
N LEU A 186 5.20 -0.61 -8.80
CA LEU A 186 4.17 -0.61 -9.85
C LEU A 186 3.59 0.80 -9.99
N GLN A 187 3.14 1.15 -11.20
CA GLN A 187 2.36 2.36 -11.45
C GLN A 187 0.90 1.98 -11.69
N TYR A 188 0.00 2.57 -10.92
CA TYR A 188 -1.44 2.30 -10.99
C TYR A 188 -2.00 2.47 -12.41
N GLU A 189 -1.55 3.51 -13.12
CA GLU A 189 -1.98 3.83 -14.47
C GLU A 189 -1.57 2.72 -15.45
N ARG A 190 -0.36 2.17 -15.30
CA ARG A 190 0.10 1.02 -16.09
C ARG A 190 -0.66 -0.24 -15.74
N CYS A 191 -0.91 -0.49 -14.44
CA CYS A 191 -1.73 -1.62 -14.01
C CYS A 191 -3.17 -1.56 -14.55
N VAL A 192 -3.73 -0.35 -14.74
CA VAL A 192 -5.07 -0.18 -15.35
C VAL A 192 -5.03 -0.38 -16.85
N ARG A 193 -3.97 0.08 -17.52
CA ARG A 193 -3.84 0.01 -18.99
C ARG A 193 -3.46 -1.38 -19.47
N GLU A 194 -2.56 -2.04 -18.74
CA GLU A 194 -1.94 -3.31 -19.11
C GLU A 194 -2.00 -4.33 -17.95
N PRO A 195 -3.21 -4.63 -17.41
CA PRO A 195 -3.34 -5.38 -16.18
C PRO A 195 -2.78 -6.81 -16.28
N GLU A 196 -2.87 -7.43 -17.45
CA GLU A 196 -2.34 -8.77 -17.69
C GLU A 196 -0.81 -8.81 -17.56
N ALA A 197 -0.11 -7.86 -18.19
CA ALA A 197 1.34 -7.78 -18.15
C ALA A 197 1.86 -7.43 -16.73
N GLU A 198 1.19 -6.53 -16.03
CA GLU A 198 1.62 -6.12 -14.69
C GLU A 198 1.31 -7.18 -13.62
N ILE A 199 0.23 -7.98 -13.77
CA ILE A 199 -0.02 -9.10 -12.86
C ILE A 199 0.95 -10.25 -13.10
N GLU A 200 1.28 -10.54 -14.37
CA GLU A 200 2.31 -11.51 -14.73
C GLU A 200 3.68 -11.10 -14.14
N ARG A 201 4.06 -9.82 -14.28
CA ARG A 201 5.26 -9.26 -13.66
C ARG A 201 5.23 -9.41 -12.13
N THR A 202 4.08 -9.22 -11.52
CA THR A 202 3.87 -9.38 -10.08
C THR A 202 4.04 -10.84 -9.66
N PHE A 203 3.47 -11.80 -10.39
CA PHE A 203 3.61 -13.23 -10.08
C PHE A 203 5.04 -13.71 -10.24
N ARG A 204 5.72 -13.33 -11.33
CA ARG A 204 7.16 -13.63 -11.49
C ARG A 204 8.01 -13.06 -10.37
N PHE A 205 7.74 -11.82 -9.95
CA PHE A 205 8.41 -11.21 -8.81
C PHE A 205 8.17 -11.99 -7.52
N LEU A 206 7.00 -12.54 -7.31
CA LEU A 206 6.67 -13.40 -6.17
C LEU A 206 7.21 -14.83 -6.30
N GLY A 207 7.81 -15.19 -7.43
CA GLY A 207 8.27 -16.55 -7.71
C GLY A 207 7.14 -17.54 -7.94
N LEU A 208 6.00 -17.04 -8.42
CA LEU A 208 4.82 -17.83 -8.76
C LEU A 208 4.77 -18.09 -10.26
N ASP A 209 4.25 -19.24 -10.63
CA ASP A 209 3.90 -19.52 -12.02
C ASP A 209 2.78 -18.59 -12.48
N VAL A 210 2.76 -18.28 -13.79
CA VAL A 210 1.69 -17.45 -14.35
C VAL A 210 0.56 -18.39 -14.78
N PRO A 211 -0.61 -18.35 -14.13
CA PRO A 211 -1.71 -19.22 -14.51
C PRO A 211 -2.18 -18.95 -15.95
N ALA A 212 -2.43 -19.99 -16.73
CA ALA A 212 -2.89 -19.86 -18.12
C ALA A 212 -4.22 -19.09 -18.26
N SER A 213 -5.03 -19.05 -17.22
CA SER A 213 -6.25 -18.26 -17.13
C SER A 213 -6.44 -17.76 -15.70
N SER A 214 -6.10 -16.49 -15.44
CA SER A 214 -6.51 -15.81 -14.22
C SER A 214 -7.61 -14.82 -14.56
N PRO A 215 -8.75 -14.86 -13.87
CA PRO A 215 -9.76 -13.81 -14.04
C PRO A 215 -9.17 -12.48 -13.53
N ILE A 216 -8.82 -11.62 -14.47
CA ILE A 216 -8.31 -10.29 -14.13
C ILE A 216 -9.48 -9.34 -13.94
N GLU A 217 -9.62 -8.83 -12.72
CA GLU A 217 -10.56 -7.75 -12.43
C GLU A 217 -10.07 -6.47 -13.12
N ARG A 218 -10.68 -6.14 -14.26
CA ARG A 218 -10.37 -4.88 -14.95
C ARG A 218 -10.95 -3.70 -14.21
N ARG A 219 -10.21 -2.62 -14.15
CA ARG A 219 -10.65 -1.40 -13.50
C ARG A 219 -10.65 -0.25 -14.50
N ALA A 220 -11.75 0.50 -14.55
CA ALA A 220 -11.76 1.76 -15.28
C ALA A 220 -10.79 2.74 -14.61
N GLY A 221 -10.01 3.45 -15.41
CA GLY A 221 -9.17 4.54 -14.93
C GLY A 221 -10.01 5.53 -14.11
N ALA A 222 -9.49 5.99 -13.00
CA ALA A 222 -10.14 7.07 -12.27
C ALA A 222 -9.99 8.34 -13.12
N GLY A 223 -11.09 8.84 -13.65
CA GLY A 223 -11.11 10.16 -14.31
C GLY A 223 -10.60 11.22 -13.34
N GLY A 224 -9.82 12.17 -13.87
CA GLY A 224 -9.25 13.24 -13.08
C GLY A 224 -10.32 13.99 -12.29
N ARG A 225 -10.11 14.10 -10.99
CA ARG A 225 -10.98 14.90 -10.13
C ARG A 225 -10.48 16.34 -10.11
N ARG A 226 -11.27 17.26 -10.61
CA ARG A 226 -10.98 18.68 -10.43
C ARG A 226 -11.31 19.07 -8.98
N ASP A 227 -10.32 19.60 -8.27
CA ASP A 227 -10.57 20.19 -6.96
C ASP A 227 -10.71 21.72 -7.10
N HIS A 228 -11.95 22.18 -7.10
CA HIS A 228 -12.27 23.60 -7.18
C HIS A 228 -12.22 24.32 -5.82
N ARG A 229 -11.83 23.64 -4.76
CA ARG A 229 -11.83 24.17 -3.40
C ARG A 229 -10.49 24.76 -2.96
N LEU A 230 -9.41 24.39 -3.63
CA LEU A 230 -8.11 25.00 -3.41
C LEU A 230 -7.97 26.29 -4.22
N PRO A 231 -7.43 27.35 -3.61
CA PRO A 231 -6.97 28.50 -4.37
C PRO A 231 -5.95 28.08 -5.44
N VAL A 232 -6.03 28.67 -6.62
CA VAL A 232 -5.18 28.29 -7.76
C VAL A 232 -3.70 28.34 -7.40
N ALA A 233 -3.24 29.44 -6.77
CA ALA A 233 -1.84 29.58 -6.35
C ALA A 233 -1.37 28.46 -5.42
N VAL A 234 -2.22 28.02 -4.47
CA VAL A 234 -1.88 26.91 -3.56
C VAL A 234 -1.81 25.58 -4.32
N ALA A 235 -2.75 25.35 -5.23
CA ALA A 235 -2.77 24.14 -6.06
C ALA A 235 -1.53 24.06 -6.96
N ASP A 236 -1.09 25.19 -7.52
CA ASP A 236 0.08 25.26 -8.40
C ASP A 236 1.38 25.05 -7.60
N GLU A 237 1.51 25.65 -6.42
CA GLU A 237 2.64 25.40 -5.52
C GLU A 237 2.75 23.93 -5.12
N MET A 238 1.62 23.31 -4.80
CA MET A 238 1.59 21.88 -4.46
C MET A 238 1.96 21.00 -5.66
N ARG A 239 1.47 21.31 -6.86
CA ARG A 239 1.86 20.56 -8.07
C ARG A 239 3.35 20.70 -8.35
N ALA A 240 3.91 21.90 -8.20
CA ALA A 240 5.35 22.11 -8.33
C ALA A 240 6.17 21.26 -7.36
N ALA A 241 5.73 21.17 -6.08
CA ALA A 241 6.37 20.31 -5.09
C ALA A 241 6.26 18.82 -5.45
N LEU A 242 5.12 18.38 -5.96
CA LEU A 242 4.92 16.99 -6.41
C LEU A 242 5.75 16.69 -7.67
N ALA A 243 5.86 17.63 -8.61
CA ALA A 243 6.69 17.47 -9.80
C ALA A 243 8.18 17.32 -9.43
N ALA A 244 8.69 18.15 -8.52
CA ALA A 244 10.06 18.04 -8.02
C ALA A 244 10.31 16.68 -7.33
N ASP A 245 9.37 16.17 -6.55
CA ASP A 245 9.46 14.83 -5.94
C ASP A 245 9.47 13.72 -7.01
N VAL A 246 8.72 13.88 -8.10
CA VAL A 246 8.73 12.91 -9.22
C VAL A 246 10.07 12.90 -9.93
N GLU A 247 10.71 14.05 -10.14
CA GLU A 247 12.07 14.14 -10.70
C GLU A 247 13.08 13.36 -9.83
N GLU A 248 13.02 13.54 -8.51
CA GLU A 248 13.83 12.75 -7.59
C GLU A 248 13.48 11.26 -7.62
N LEU A 249 12.19 10.93 -7.67
CA LEU A 249 11.70 9.57 -7.67
C LEU A 249 12.24 8.76 -8.85
N VAL A 250 12.32 9.35 -10.04
CA VAL A 250 12.88 8.70 -11.23
C VAL A 250 14.35 8.29 -11.02
N GLN A 251 15.10 9.06 -10.24
CA GLN A 251 16.48 8.72 -9.88
C GLN A 251 16.55 7.57 -8.85
N VAL A 252 15.61 7.52 -7.92
CA VAL A 252 15.53 6.48 -6.88
C VAL A 252 15.05 5.15 -7.46
N VAL A 253 14.06 5.20 -8.35
CA VAL A 253 13.39 4.04 -8.94
C VAL A 253 13.47 4.10 -10.46
N PRO A 254 14.55 3.61 -11.08
CA PRO A 254 14.61 3.45 -12.53
C PRO A 254 13.44 2.57 -13.02
N GLY A 255 12.75 3.06 -14.05
CA GLY A 255 11.57 2.39 -14.63
C GLY A 255 10.23 3.01 -14.24
N ILE A 256 10.22 4.04 -13.37
CA ILE A 256 9.08 4.95 -13.26
C ILE A 256 8.97 5.75 -14.57
N ASP A 257 7.80 5.73 -15.14
CA ASP A 257 7.43 6.48 -16.34
C ASP A 257 6.62 7.71 -15.92
N PRO A 258 7.24 8.92 -15.88
CA PRO A 258 6.55 10.14 -15.48
C PRO A 258 5.47 10.56 -16.50
N ASP A 259 5.52 10.03 -17.74
CA ASP A 259 4.54 10.32 -18.77
C ASP A 259 3.16 9.75 -18.44
N LEU A 260 3.09 8.78 -17.55
CA LEU A 260 1.84 8.27 -17.00
C LEU A 260 1.19 9.22 -15.97
N TRP A 261 1.88 10.28 -15.55
CA TRP A 261 1.45 11.22 -14.51
C TRP A 261 1.35 12.66 -15.02
N PRO A 262 0.37 12.96 -15.88
CA PRO A 262 0.25 14.28 -16.53
C PRO A 262 0.01 15.43 -15.56
N SER A 263 -0.44 15.16 -14.34
CA SER A 263 -0.71 16.19 -13.33
C SER A 263 0.57 16.74 -12.65
N CYS A 264 1.72 16.13 -12.89
CA CYS A 264 3.02 16.48 -12.31
C CYS A 264 4.04 16.92 -13.38
N ARG A 265 3.54 17.40 -14.52
CA ARG A 265 4.35 18.00 -15.61
C ARG A 265 4.32 19.51 -15.54
#